data_2e3f053b8547f18fdc563fbaf6fd6399
#
_entry.id   2e3f053b8547f18fdc563fbaf6fd6399
#
_cell.length_a   1.000
_cell.length_b   1.000
_cell.length_c   1.000
_cell.angle_alpha   90.00
_cell.angle_beta   90.00
_cell.angle_gamma   90.00
#
_symmetry.space_group_name_H-M   'P 1'
#
loop_
_entity.id
_entity.type
_entity.pdbx_description
1 polymer ?
#
loop_
_entity_poly.entity_id
_entity_poly.type
_entity_poly.pdbx_seq_one_letter_code
_entity_poly.pdbx_strand_id
1 'polypeptide(L)'
;MSKEYPDRPVVGVGGVVIEKGRALLIRRGSEPLLGQWSIPGGTLELGESLEHGVVRELKEETGLTVRIVEMIEVFDRIYEDEDEADTAGRVSVGSSGAGAKKRGPRFHYVIIDYLCERIDGEARAGSDVTDVAFATEDEMEKYGLTETATRILRRAFVMDRARRVAKK
;
A
#
# COMPACT_ATOMS: atom_id res chain seq x y z
N MET A 1 -3.72 -12.71 15.73
CA MET A 1 -2.52 -13.25 15.04
C MET A 1 -1.51 -12.11 14.94
N SER A 2 -0.25 -12.33 15.31
CA SER A 2 0.79 -11.31 15.18
C SER A 2 1.08 -11.06 13.69
N LYS A 3 1.22 -9.79 13.30
CA LYS A 3 1.69 -9.43 11.95
C LYS A 3 3.19 -9.66 11.81
N GLU A 4 3.93 -9.66 12.94
CA GLU A 4 5.36 -10.00 12.99
C GLU A 4 5.55 -11.50 13.17
N TYR A 5 6.50 -12.06 12.43
CA TYR A 5 6.83 -13.50 12.38
C TYR A 5 5.60 -14.37 12.13
N PRO A 6 4.88 -14.12 11.05
CA PRO A 6 3.65 -14.84 10.75
C PRO A 6 3.95 -16.27 10.32
N ASP A 7 3.04 -17.22 10.65
CA ASP A 7 3.09 -18.63 10.23
C ASP A 7 2.69 -18.82 8.77
N ARG A 8 2.12 -17.80 8.15
CA ARG A 8 1.66 -17.77 6.75
C ARG A 8 1.61 -16.33 6.24
N PRO A 9 1.67 -16.11 4.93
CA PRO A 9 1.52 -14.77 4.37
C PRO A 9 0.22 -14.09 4.84
N VAL A 10 0.31 -12.81 5.15
CA VAL A 10 -0.82 -11.97 5.51
C VAL A 10 -1.34 -11.29 4.24
N VAL A 11 -2.64 -11.37 4.00
CA VAL A 11 -3.25 -10.68 2.86
C VAL A 11 -3.45 -9.22 3.20
N GLY A 12 -2.90 -8.34 2.36
CA GLY A 12 -3.10 -6.89 2.41
C GLY A 12 -3.87 -6.39 1.21
N VAL A 13 -4.57 -5.29 1.38
CA VAL A 13 -5.29 -4.60 0.32
C VAL A 13 -4.96 -3.11 0.35
N GLY A 14 -4.86 -2.48 -0.82
CA GLY A 14 -4.62 -1.05 -0.94
C GLY A 14 -5.47 -0.41 -2.03
N GLY A 15 -5.64 0.90 -1.94
CA GLY A 15 -6.43 1.64 -2.89
C GLY A 15 -5.79 2.96 -3.31
N VAL A 16 -5.58 3.13 -4.61
CA VAL A 16 -5.09 4.38 -5.20
C VAL A 16 -6.27 5.23 -5.62
N VAL A 17 -6.39 6.42 -5.03
CA VAL A 17 -7.38 7.44 -5.41
C VAL A 17 -6.67 8.56 -6.16
N ILE A 18 -7.10 8.85 -7.39
CA ILE A 18 -6.56 9.94 -8.21
C ILE A 18 -7.63 10.99 -8.44
N GLU A 19 -7.37 12.21 -7.96
CA GLU A 19 -8.24 13.37 -8.15
C GLU A 19 -7.49 14.51 -8.84
N LYS A 20 -8.06 15.03 -9.90
CA LYS A 20 -7.46 16.16 -10.66
C LYS A 20 -5.98 15.93 -11.00
N GLY A 21 -5.61 14.66 -11.36
CA GLY A 21 -4.25 14.29 -11.70
C GLY A 21 -3.30 14.15 -10.50
N ARG A 22 -3.82 14.03 -9.28
CA ARG A 22 -3.02 13.86 -8.05
C ARG A 22 -3.47 12.60 -7.29
N ALA A 23 -2.53 11.77 -6.90
CA ALA A 23 -2.77 10.57 -6.11
C ALA A 23 -2.76 10.88 -4.61
N LEU A 24 -3.69 10.30 -3.88
CA LEU A 24 -3.72 10.32 -2.42
C LEU A 24 -2.61 9.45 -1.86
N LEU A 25 -1.81 10.01 -0.97
CA LEU A 25 -0.77 9.33 -0.19
C LEU A 25 -1.09 9.44 1.29
N ILE A 26 -0.67 8.44 2.06
CA ILE A 26 -0.72 8.45 3.53
C ILE A 26 0.70 8.35 4.10
N ARG A 27 0.90 8.93 5.29
CA ARG A 27 2.12 8.72 6.06
C ARG A 27 1.85 7.68 7.15
N ARG A 28 2.58 6.58 7.11
CA ARG A 28 2.36 5.42 8.00
C ARG A 28 2.66 5.76 9.47
N GLY A 29 1.76 5.40 10.35
CA GLY A 29 1.93 5.50 11.80
C GLY A 29 2.37 4.20 12.48
N SER A 30 2.58 3.11 11.71
CA SER A 30 2.95 1.79 12.22
C SER A 30 3.96 1.06 11.32
N GLU A 31 4.60 0.03 11.91
CA GLU A 31 5.48 -0.90 11.16
C GLU A 31 4.67 -1.83 10.23
N PRO A 32 5.29 -2.35 9.16
CA PRO A 32 6.59 -1.95 8.60
C PRO A 32 6.53 -0.56 7.95
N LEU A 33 7.71 0.08 7.77
CA LEU A 33 7.85 1.39 7.13
C LEU A 33 7.21 2.55 7.92
N LEU A 34 7.29 2.52 9.25
CA LEU A 34 6.86 3.62 10.12
C LEU A 34 7.41 4.97 9.65
N GLY A 35 6.52 5.97 9.54
CA GLY A 35 6.86 7.34 9.13
C GLY A 35 7.08 7.54 7.63
N GLN A 36 7.07 6.49 6.82
CA GLN A 36 7.19 6.60 5.36
C GLN A 36 5.83 6.90 4.70
N TRP A 37 5.89 7.56 3.55
CA TRP A 37 4.74 7.77 2.69
C TRP A 37 4.42 6.51 1.88
N SER A 38 3.15 6.23 1.70
CA SER A 38 2.68 5.02 1.03
C SER A 38 1.28 5.21 0.41
N ILE A 39 0.82 4.19 -0.28
CA ILE A 39 -0.57 4.02 -0.71
C ILE A 39 -1.40 3.63 0.52
N PRO A 40 -2.60 4.21 0.72
CA PRO A 40 -3.49 3.80 1.80
C PRO A 40 -3.96 2.36 1.65
N GLY A 41 -4.07 1.65 2.78
CA GLY A 41 -4.48 0.25 2.80
C GLY A 41 -4.00 -0.48 4.03
N GLY A 42 -4.50 -1.68 4.23
CA GLY A 42 -4.19 -2.48 5.42
C GLY A 42 -4.45 -3.96 5.24
N THR A 43 -4.71 -4.64 6.34
CA THR A 43 -4.87 -6.10 6.37
C THR A 43 -6.31 -6.50 6.10
N LEU A 44 -6.51 -7.47 5.22
CA LEU A 44 -7.82 -8.08 4.99
C LEU A 44 -8.30 -8.81 6.25
N GLU A 45 -9.55 -8.61 6.64
CA GLU A 45 -10.16 -9.31 7.77
C GLU A 45 -10.75 -10.67 7.35
N LEU A 46 -10.85 -11.59 8.31
CA LEU A 46 -11.42 -12.90 8.06
C LEU A 46 -12.89 -12.81 7.67
N GLY A 47 -13.24 -13.38 6.51
CA GLY A 47 -14.60 -13.34 5.96
C GLY A 47 -14.94 -12.09 5.16
N GLU A 48 -13.99 -11.16 5.05
CA GLU A 48 -14.12 -9.94 4.25
C GLU A 48 -13.71 -10.19 2.79
N SER A 49 -14.41 -9.59 1.84
CA SER A 49 -13.97 -9.59 0.44
C SER A 49 -12.85 -8.56 0.23
N LEU A 50 -12.00 -8.78 -0.79
CA LEU A 50 -10.92 -7.85 -1.12
C LEU A 50 -11.42 -6.41 -1.31
N GLU A 51 -12.51 -6.23 -2.05
CA GLU A 51 -13.09 -4.92 -2.34
C GLU A 51 -13.63 -4.24 -1.08
N HIS A 52 -14.30 -5.00 -0.18
CA HIS A 52 -14.76 -4.46 1.10
C HIS A 52 -13.58 -4.02 1.97
N GLY A 53 -12.51 -4.81 2.02
CA GLY A 53 -11.29 -4.45 2.75
C GLY A 53 -10.69 -3.15 2.28
N VAL A 54 -10.59 -2.93 0.96
CA VAL A 54 -10.11 -1.65 0.40
C VAL A 54 -11.01 -0.49 0.83
N VAL A 55 -12.33 -0.63 0.68
CA VAL A 55 -13.28 0.45 1.04
C VAL A 55 -13.21 0.78 2.53
N ARG A 56 -13.15 -0.24 3.40
CA ARG A 56 -13.00 -0.05 4.84
C ARG A 56 -11.70 0.65 5.21
N GLU A 57 -10.54 0.15 4.72
CA GLU A 57 -9.23 0.73 5.02
C GLU A 57 -9.13 2.19 4.56
N LEU A 58 -9.57 2.51 3.34
CA LEU A 58 -9.57 3.90 2.88
C LEU A 58 -10.45 4.81 3.74
N LYS A 59 -11.59 4.28 4.20
CA LYS A 59 -12.47 5.02 5.12
C LYS A 59 -11.82 5.27 6.47
N GLU A 60 -11.17 4.27 7.04
CA GLU A 60 -10.51 4.34 8.35
C GLU A 60 -9.28 5.22 8.32
N GLU A 61 -8.42 5.07 7.31
CA GLU A 61 -7.14 5.78 7.21
C GLU A 61 -7.27 7.20 6.66
N THR A 62 -8.23 7.46 5.78
CA THR A 62 -8.30 8.71 5.02
C THR A 62 -9.62 9.46 5.13
N GLY A 63 -10.66 8.86 5.73
CA GLY A 63 -12.00 9.43 5.81
C GLY A 63 -12.79 9.37 4.48
N LEU A 64 -12.19 8.88 3.40
CA LEU A 64 -12.84 8.80 2.09
C LEU A 64 -13.77 7.60 1.98
N THR A 65 -14.91 7.78 1.36
CA THR A 65 -15.75 6.71 0.85
C THR A 65 -15.44 6.55 -0.63
N VAL A 66 -15.06 5.34 -1.04
CA VAL A 66 -14.62 5.06 -2.41
C VAL A 66 -15.42 3.92 -3.03
N ARG A 67 -15.39 3.85 -4.35
CA ARG A 67 -15.79 2.66 -5.11
C ARG A 67 -14.57 2.10 -5.84
N ILE A 68 -14.53 0.80 -5.99
CA ILE A 68 -13.51 0.11 -6.78
C ILE A 68 -13.74 0.39 -8.26
N VAL A 69 -12.66 0.67 -8.98
CA VAL A 69 -12.67 0.84 -10.43
C VAL A 69 -12.10 -0.38 -11.11
N GLU A 70 -10.86 -0.75 -10.77
CA GLU A 70 -10.12 -1.84 -11.39
C GLU A 70 -8.95 -2.27 -10.51
N MET A 71 -8.58 -3.54 -10.56
CA MET A 71 -7.38 -4.03 -9.91
C MET A 71 -6.13 -3.54 -10.65
N ILE A 72 -5.15 -3.00 -9.93
CA ILE A 72 -3.89 -2.52 -10.49
C ILE A 72 -2.89 -3.68 -10.59
N GLU A 73 -2.58 -4.31 -9.44
CA GLU A 73 -1.56 -5.37 -9.37
C GLU A 73 -1.74 -6.22 -8.11
N VAL A 74 -1.27 -7.45 -8.18
CA VAL A 74 -1.04 -8.35 -7.03
C VAL A 74 0.46 -8.59 -6.92
N PHE A 75 1.02 -8.43 -5.74
CA PHE A 75 2.45 -8.63 -5.48
C PHE A 75 2.69 -9.09 -4.04
N ASP A 76 3.88 -9.60 -3.76
CA ASP A 76 4.31 -9.95 -2.42
C ASP A 76 5.34 -8.96 -1.85
N ARG A 77 5.42 -8.89 -0.53
CA ARG A 77 6.43 -8.13 0.22
C ARG A 77 6.92 -8.98 1.39
N ILE A 78 8.21 -9.27 1.39
CA ILE A 78 8.89 -10.05 2.43
C ILE A 78 9.94 -9.16 3.07
N TYR A 79 9.89 -9.03 4.40
CA TYR A 79 10.86 -8.27 5.19
C TYR A 79 11.57 -9.21 6.15
N GLU A 80 12.88 -9.22 6.12
CA GLU A 80 13.75 -9.94 7.04
C GLU A 80 14.14 -9.03 8.22
N ASP A 81 14.69 -9.60 9.30
CA ASP A 81 15.07 -8.86 10.53
C ASP A 81 16.13 -7.77 10.31
N GLU A 82 16.94 -7.85 9.24
CA GLU A 82 18.04 -6.94 8.94
C GLU A 82 17.68 -5.81 7.98
N ASP A 83 16.44 -5.77 7.48
CA ASP A 83 16.01 -4.80 6.48
C ASP A 83 15.52 -3.49 7.12
N GLU A 84 16.38 -2.79 7.85
CA GLU A 84 16.07 -1.44 8.35
C GLU A 84 16.02 -0.37 7.25
N ALA A 85 16.34 -0.67 6.01
CA ALA A 85 16.19 0.25 4.89
C ALA A 85 16.38 -0.42 3.54
N ASP A 86 15.44 -1.18 3.03
CA ASP A 86 15.45 -1.48 1.60
C ASP A 86 14.70 -0.40 0.82
N THR A 87 15.43 0.62 0.41
CA THR A 87 15.00 1.59 -0.61
C THR A 87 15.01 1.02 -2.03
N ALA A 88 15.54 -0.21 -2.20
CA ALA A 88 15.64 -0.86 -3.51
C ALA A 88 15.11 -2.29 -3.42
N GLY A 89 13.96 -2.57 -4.01
CA GLY A 89 13.25 -3.85 -4.05
C GLY A 89 14.09 -5.08 -4.42
N ARG A 90 15.10 -5.44 -3.63
CA ARG A 90 15.91 -6.64 -3.79
C ARG A 90 15.38 -7.76 -2.92
N VAL A 91 15.03 -8.86 -3.57
CA VAL A 91 14.86 -10.17 -2.93
C VAL A 91 16.24 -10.63 -2.45
N SER A 92 16.51 -10.52 -1.15
CA SER A 92 17.73 -11.12 -0.56
C SER A 92 17.53 -12.62 -0.48
N VAL A 93 18.21 -13.36 -1.38
CA VAL A 93 18.38 -14.82 -1.22
C VAL A 93 19.40 -15.02 -0.11
N GLY A 94 18.97 -15.52 1.05
CA GLY A 94 19.72 -15.60 2.29
C GLY A 94 21.11 -16.24 2.16
N SER A 95 22.09 -15.57 2.75
CA SER A 95 23.40 -16.16 3.07
C SER A 95 23.31 -16.85 4.43
N SER A 96 23.55 -18.15 4.46
CA SER A 96 23.56 -19.03 5.62
C SER A 96 24.77 -18.77 6.53
N GLY A 97 24.52 -18.13 7.69
CA GLY A 97 25.40 -18.19 8.85
C GLY A 97 24.93 -19.26 9.83
N ALA A 98 25.80 -20.17 10.23
CA ALA A 98 25.48 -21.33 11.06
C ALA A 98 25.14 -20.91 12.51
N GLY A 99 24.01 -21.33 13.05
CA GLY A 99 23.79 -21.47 14.50
C GLY A 99 22.57 -20.82 15.13
N ALA A 100 21.80 -19.91 14.51
CA ALA A 100 20.54 -19.42 15.02
C ALA A 100 19.37 -20.18 14.36
N LYS A 101 18.38 -20.63 15.15
CA LYS A 101 17.12 -21.09 14.58
C LYS A 101 16.59 -19.97 13.67
N LYS A 102 16.55 -20.19 12.36
CA LYS A 102 15.96 -19.25 11.40
C LYS A 102 14.51 -19.01 11.83
N ARG A 103 14.22 -17.87 12.46
CA ARG A 103 12.86 -17.36 12.50
C ARG A 103 12.51 -17.07 11.04
N GLY A 104 11.28 -17.34 10.63
CA GLY A 104 10.82 -16.94 9.30
C GLY A 104 10.94 -15.42 9.09
N PRO A 105 10.47 -14.90 7.97
CA PRO A 105 10.52 -13.46 7.71
C PRO A 105 9.80 -12.68 8.82
N ARG A 106 10.30 -11.48 9.15
CA ARG A 106 9.64 -10.61 10.14
C ARG A 106 8.24 -10.22 9.67
N PHE A 107 8.09 -9.91 8.38
CA PHE A 107 6.78 -9.69 7.77
C PHE A 107 6.72 -10.38 6.40
N HIS A 108 5.56 -10.95 6.08
CA HIS A 108 5.28 -11.51 4.76
C HIS A 108 3.85 -11.18 4.36
N TYR A 109 3.70 -10.35 3.32
CA TYR A 109 2.41 -9.93 2.79
C TYR A 109 2.22 -10.38 1.35
N VAL A 110 0.97 -10.71 1.00
CA VAL A 110 0.48 -10.70 -0.38
C VAL A 110 -0.48 -9.53 -0.48
N ILE A 111 -0.19 -8.56 -1.34
CA ILE A 111 -0.91 -7.29 -1.41
C ILE A 111 -1.64 -7.19 -2.75
N ILE A 112 -2.88 -6.73 -2.70
CA ILE A 112 -3.73 -6.48 -3.85
C ILE A 112 -4.10 -5.00 -3.86
N ASP A 113 -3.62 -4.26 -4.84
CA ASP A 113 -3.90 -2.84 -5.00
C ASP A 113 -4.94 -2.57 -6.09
N TYR A 114 -5.85 -1.65 -5.79
CA TYR A 114 -6.96 -1.25 -6.66
C TYR A 114 -6.90 0.24 -7.00
N LEU A 115 -7.27 0.58 -8.23
CA LEU A 115 -7.67 1.93 -8.59
C LEU A 115 -9.07 2.19 -8.05
N CYS A 116 -9.23 3.28 -7.32
CA CYS A 116 -10.46 3.65 -6.66
C CYS A 116 -10.91 5.06 -7.08
N GLU A 117 -12.21 5.30 -7.02
CA GLU A 117 -12.81 6.61 -7.24
C GLU A 117 -13.52 7.07 -5.96
N ARG A 118 -13.19 8.28 -5.49
CA ARG A 118 -13.91 8.87 -4.37
C ARG A 118 -15.35 9.16 -4.74
N ILE A 119 -16.27 8.77 -3.88
CA ILE A 119 -17.70 9.06 -4.00
C ILE A 119 -18.19 10.01 -2.90
N ASP A 120 -17.48 10.06 -1.75
CA ASP A 120 -17.83 10.95 -0.63
C ASP A 120 -16.63 11.12 0.34
N GLY A 121 -16.75 12.05 1.27
CA GLY A 121 -15.79 12.32 2.33
C GLY A 121 -14.71 13.34 1.96
N GLU A 122 -13.97 13.79 2.96
CA GLU A 122 -12.81 14.67 2.82
C GLU A 122 -11.56 13.95 3.35
N ALA A 123 -10.44 14.09 2.62
CA ALA A 123 -9.20 13.43 2.98
C ALA A 123 -8.63 14.02 4.27
N ARG A 124 -8.45 13.17 5.28
CA ARG A 124 -7.86 13.50 6.58
C ARG A 124 -7.19 12.26 7.16
N ALA A 125 -6.11 12.45 7.91
CA ALA A 125 -5.47 11.35 8.63
C ALA A 125 -6.42 10.75 9.67
N GLY A 126 -6.56 9.43 9.66
CA GLY A 126 -7.36 8.65 10.59
C GLY A 126 -6.60 7.43 11.08
N SER A 127 -7.17 6.68 12.03
CA SER A 127 -6.58 5.50 12.65
C SER A 127 -5.07 5.60 12.91
N ASP A 128 -4.25 4.76 12.27
CA ASP A 128 -2.79 4.68 12.39
C ASP A 128 -2.03 5.43 11.27
N VAL A 129 -2.65 6.40 10.64
CA VAL A 129 -2.06 7.31 9.65
C VAL A 129 -1.75 8.65 10.31
N THR A 130 -0.52 9.16 10.15
CA THR A 130 -0.09 10.42 10.77
C THR A 130 -0.30 11.64 9.89
N ASP A 131 -0.42 11.45 8.57
CA ASP A 131 -0.61 12.54 7.62
C ASP A 131 -1.19 12.02 6.30
N VAL A 132 -1.81 12.91 5.51
CA VAL A 132 -2.29 12.66 4.16
C VAL A 132 -1.83 13.75 3.20
N ALA A 133 -1.54 13.39 1.95
CA ALA A 133 -1.15 14.33 0.92
C ALA A 133 -1.69 13.91 -0.45
N PHE A 134 -1.80 14.88 -1.36
CA PHE A 134 -2.06 14.63 -2.77
C PHE A 134 -0.84 15.03 -3.60
N ALA A 135 -0.29 14.09 -4.35
CA ALA A 135 0.90 14.28 -5.18
C ALA A 135 0.61 14.01 -6.66
N THR A 136 1.11 14.88 -7.53
CA THR A 136 1.18 14.57 -8.97
C THR A 136 2.25 13.51 -9.22
N GLU A 137 2.27 12.94 -10.43
CA GLU A 137 3.28 11.95 -10.82
C GLU A 137 4.71 12.51 -10.69
N ASP A 138 4.93 13.78 -11.04
CA ASP A 138 6.23 14.46 -10.94
C ASP A 138 6.62 14.82 -9.48
N GLU A 139 5.67 14.94 -8.59
CA GLU A 139 5.91 15.25 -7.17
C GLU A 139 6.25 14.01 -6.32
N MET A 140 6.04 12.80 -6.82
CA MET A 140 6.21 11.57 -6.04
C MET A 140 7.62 11.41 -5.45
N GLU A 141 8.66 11.88 -6.14
CA GLU A 141 10.05 11.81 -5.64
C GLU A 141 10.24 12.54 -4.30
N LYS A 142 9.48 13.62 -4.05
CA LYS A 142 9.54 14.40 -2.80
C LYS A 142 9.08 13.61 -1.57
N TYR A 143 8.30 12.54 -1.79
CA TYR A 143 7.71 11.75 -0.71
C TYR A 143 8.55 10.54 -0.31
N GLY A 144 9.67 10.26 -1.00
CA GLY A 144 10.54 9.13 -0.67
C GLY A 144 9.80 7.79 -0.67
N LEU A 145 8.90 7.59 -1.62
CA LEU A 145 8.12 6.36 -1.75
C LEU A 145 9.04 5.17 -2.06
N THR A 146 8.64 3.98 -1.60
CA THR A 146 9.31 2.74 -2.00
C THR A 146 9.20 2.56 -3.52
N GLU A 147 10.15 1.82 -4.11
CA GLU A 147 10.13 1.49 -5.53
C GLU A 147 8.81 0.83 -5.95
N THR A 148 8.29 -0.09 -5.10
CA THR A 148 7.00 -0.75 -5.33
C THR A 148 5.84 0.25 -5.32
N ALA A 149 5.74 1.13 -4.33
CA ALA A 149 4.67 2.13 -4.26
C ALA A 149 4.73 3.07 -5.47
N THR A 150 5.94 3.49 -5.87
CA THR A 150 6.15 4.31 -7.06
C THR A 150 5.67 3.61 -8.34
N ARG A 151 6.00 2.32 -8.51
CA ARG A 151 5.56 1.50 -9.65
C ARG A 151 4.04 1.40 -9.71
N ILE A 152 3.38 1.09 -8.59
CA ILE A 152 1.93 0.97 -8.49
C ILE A 152 1.23 2.28 -8.83
N LEU A 153 1.72 3.39 -8.28
CA LEU A 153 1.16 4.73 -8.54
C LEU A 153 1.30 5.12 -10.02
N ARG A 154 2.47 4.91 -10.64
CA ARG A 154 2.65 5.17 -12.08
C ARG A 154 1.67 4.36 -12.92
N ARG A 155 1.47 3.08 -12.60
CA ARG A 155 0.49 2.23 -13.27
C ARG A 155 -0.93 2.77 -13.09
N ALA A 156 -1.29 3.18 -11.88
CA ALA A 156 -2.59 3.78 -11.59
C ALA A 156 -2.82 5.09 -12.38
N PHE A 157 -1.81 5.96 -12.52
CA PHE A 157 -1.92 7.17 -13.33
C PHE A 157 -2.18 6.85 -14.81
N VAL A 158 -1.52 5.82 -15.37
CA VAL A 158 -1.79 5.35 -16.75
C VAL A 158 -3.24 4.88 -16.89
N MET A 159 -3.71 4.05 -15.96
CA MET A 159 -5.08 3.52 -15.96
C MET A 159 -6.13 4.65 -15.82
N ASP A 160 -5.91 5.62 -14.93
CA ASP A 160 -6.82 6.76 -14.73
C ASP A 160 -6.91 7.63 -16.00
N ARG A 161 -5.77 7.92 -16.64
CA ARG A 161 -5.75 8.66 -17.93
C ARG A 161 -6.52 7.92 -19.02
N ALA A 162 -6.30 6.61 -19.18
CA ALA A 162 -6.99 5.80 -20.18
C ALA A 162 -8.51 5.79 -19.94
N ARG A 163 -8.95 5.64 -18.70
CA ARG A 163 -10.36 5.65 -18.32
C ARG A 163 -11.04 7.01 -18.60
N ARG A 164 -10.34 8.11 -18.34
CA ARG A 164 -10.88 9.47 -18.61
C ARG A 164 -11.05 9.74 -20.08
N VAL A 165 -10.18 9.21 -20.93
CA VAL A 165 -10.31 9.29 -22.39
C VAL A 165 -11.52 8.49 -22.89
N ALA A 166 -11.74 7.29 -22.37
CA ALA A 166 -12.86 6.41 -22.75
C ALA A 166 -14.25 6.95 -22.34
N LYS A 167 -14.32 7.91 -21.40
CA LYS A 167 -15.58 8.53 -20.93
C LYS A 167 -15.97 9.80 -21.71
N LYS A 168 -15.13 10.27 -22.64
CA LYS A 168 -15.43 11.42 -23.52
C LYS A 168 -16.02 10.96 -24.84
#